data_ad7545400780cad7f5ded8be34a564de
#
_entry.id   ad7545400780cad7f5ded8be34a564de
#
_cell.length_a   1.000
_cell.length_b   1.000
_cell.length_c   1.000
_cell.angle_alpha   90.00
_cell.angle_beta   90.00
_cell.angle_gamma   90.00
#
_symmetry.space_group_name_H-M   'P 1'
#
loop_
_entity.id
_entity.type
_entity.pdbx_description
1 polymer ?
#
loop_
_entity_poly.entity_id
_entity_poly.type
_entity_poly.pdbx_seq_one_letter_code
_entity_poly.pdbx_strand_id
1 'polypeptide(L)'
;KKIIWKKNYYTKLEIKSNPKLTFNIHKDKLIVVDTISNLYLIDLNNGNLIWKKNNDYPFNSEIKIHKGKFFVVDYLNTLKCYKLADGSECWNVKTEDAFTISDTKNSIIVVDNRLVFNNSIGDITAVDINTGLIIWQTPTQSSKIKDKTYNFKISQIVSDGESVFFSNNNNEFYSIDLKTGILNWLNNINSSVTPIILNNLIFTVSKDGYFYVIQKKQGNIIRINDIYKNLQIKKFNKKEPVGFVIGKDFFYMTNMDGKLMKINLNDVKIVKIENISKSTVSKPIIFNKKLYVVRNGSILEYN
;
A
#
# COMPACT_ATOMS: atom_id res chain seq x y z
N LYS A 1 -1.59 -16.75 -23.98
CA LYS A 1 -2.49 -15.58 -23.82
C LYS A 1 -2.31 -14.64 -25.00
N LYS A 2 -3.39 -14.12 -25.59
CA LYS A 2 -3.36 -13.21 -26.73
C LYS A 2 -3.09 -11.79 -26.22
N ILE A 3 -2.15 -11.07 -26.83
CA ILE A 3 -1.95 -9.64 -26.60
C ILE A 3 -3.09 -8.91 -27.31
N ILE A 4 -3.86 -8.09 -26.58
CA ILE A 4 -4.94 -7.28 -27.14
C ILE A 4 -4.37 -6.04 -27.82
N TRP A 5 -3.46 -5.33 -27.14
CA TRP A 5 -2.76 -4.18 -27.69
C TRP A 5 -1.39 -4.02 -27.03
N LYS A 6 -0.48 -3.28 -27.71
CA LYS A 6 0.83 -2.89 -27.20
C LYS A 6 1.12 -1.48 -27.72
N LYS A 7 1.31 -0.54 -26.82
CA LYS A 7 1.57 0.89 -27.13
C LYS A 7 2.77 1.39 -26.34
N ASN A 8 3.45 2.37 -26.90
CA ASN A 8 4.49 3.11 -26.21
C ASN A 8 4.16 4.61 -26.31
N TYR A 9 4.16 5.28 -25.15
CA TYR A 9 3.85 6.73 -25.06
C TYR A 9 5.06 7.55 -24.65
N TYR A 10 6.23 6.92 -24.50
CA TYR A 10 7.48 7.55 -24.10
C TYR A 10 8.36 7.86 -25.30
N THR A 11 9.05 8.98 -25.22
CA THR A 11 10.16 9.31 -26.10
C THR A 11 11.38 8.44 -25.77
N LYS A 12 12.37 8.43 -26.68
CA LYS A 12 13.63 7.68 -26.44
C LYS A 12 14.38 8.16 -25.18
N LEU A 13 14.28 9.43 -24.84
CA LEU A 13 14.91 10.01 -23.64
C LEU A 13 14.17 9.58 -22.37
N GLU A 14 12.83 9.63 -22.37
CA GLU A 14 12.02 9.19 -21.24
C GLU A 14 12.22 7.70 -20.94
N ILE A 15 12.38 6.84 -21.95
CA ILE A 15 12.68 5.42 -21.77
C ILE A 15 14.02 5.21 -21.04
N LYS A 16 15.05 6.02 -21.35
CA LYS A 16 16.37 5.91 -20.72
C LYS A 16 16.34 6.20 -19.23
N SER A 17 15.41 7.02 -18.75
CA SER A 17 15.22 7.29 -17.31
C SER A 17 14.52 6.15 -16.55
N ASN A 18 14.14 5.07 -17.25
CA ASN A 18 13.52 3.87 -16.69
C ASN A 18 12.32 4.17 -15.75
N PRO A 19 11.26 4.83 -16.25
CA PRO A 19 10.15 5.26 -15.43
C PRO A 19 9.43 4.08 -14.79
N LYS A 20 9.18 4.18 -13.50
CA LYS A 20 8.36 3.22 -12.77
C LYS A 20 6.90 3.67 -12.84
N LEU A 21 6.02 2.74 -13.17
CA LEU A 21 4.61 3.02 -13.38
C LEU A 21 3.78 2.66 -12.15
N THR A 22 2.82 3.52 -11.84
CA THR A 22 1.68 3.21 -10.98
C THR A 22 0.42 3.36 -11.82
N PHE A 23 -0.49 2.41 -11.72
CA PHE A 23 -1.72 2.45 -12.51
C PHE A 23 -2.93 2.01 -11.69
N ASN A 24 -4.09 2.46 -12.13
CA ASN A 24 -5.38 2.01 -11.64
C ASN A 24 -6.37 1.95 -12.80
N ILE A 25 -7.38 1.09 -12.67
CA ILE A 25 -8.41 0.88 -13.69
C ILE A 25 -9.75 1.34 -13.14
N HIS A 26 -10.48 2.09 -13.95
CA HIS A 26 -11.86 2.46 -13.69
C HIS A 26 -12.69 2.23 -14.94
N LYS A 27 -13.58 1.23 -14.92
CA LYS A 27 -14.37 0.78 -16.08
C LYS A 27 -13.44 0.43 -17.26
N ASP A 28 -13.56 1.15 -18.36
CA ASP A 28 -12.79 1.03 -19.60
C ASP A 28 -11.57 1.97 -19.67
N LYS A 29 -11.21 2.61 -18.57
CA LYS A 29 -10.13 3.59 -18.47
C LYS A 29 -8.96 3.05 -17.64
N LEU A 30 -7.75 3.20 -18.15
CA LEU A 30 -6.50 2.95 -17.46
C LEU A 30 -5.84 4.29 -17.14
N ILE A 31 -5.68 4.59 -15.84
CA ILE A 31 -4.93 5.76 -15.38
C ILE A 31 -3.53 5.29 -15.04
N VAL A 32 -2.54 6.02 -15.53
CA VAL A 32 -1.12 5.74 -15.26
C VAL A 32 -0.46 7.02 -14.79
N VAL A 33 0.33 6.94 -13.73
CA VAL A 33 1.27 7.96 -13.31
C VAL A 33 2.67 7.34 -13.20
N ASP A 34 3.70 8.15 -13.39
CA ASP A 34 5.06 7.63 -13.38
C ASP A 34 6.03 8.46 -12.50
N THR A 35 7.24 7.94 -12.36
CA THR A 35 8.32 8.57 -11.60
C THR A 35 9.09 9.66 -12.37
N ILE A 36 8.61 10.06 -13.55
CA ILE A 36 9.11 11.21 -14.33
C ILE A 36 8.03 12.26 -14.56
N SER A 37 7.03 12.30 -13.65
CA SER A 37 5.99 13.33 -13.57
C SER A 37 4.88 13.26 -14.62
N ASN A 38 4.77 12.20 -15.42
CA ASN A 38 3.69 12.10 -16.40
C ASN A 38 2.44 11.43 -15.82
N LEU A 39 1.28 11.89 -16.31
CA LEU A 39 -0.04 11.32 -16.08
C LEU A 39 -0.66 10.97 -17.43
N TYR A 40 -1.30 9.81 -17.51
CA TYR A 40 -1.96 9.34 -18.73
C TYR A 40 -3.34 8.80 -18.40
N LEU A 41 -4.32 9.09 -19.25
CA LEU A 41 -5.55 8.34 -19.35
C LEU A 41 -5.57 7.61 -20.69
N ILE A 42 -5.79 6.31 -20.65
CA ILE A 42 -5.70 5.41 -21.77
C ILE A 42 -6.99 4.61 -21.84
N ASP A 43 -7.53 4.41 -23.04
CA ASP A 43 -8.62 3.47 -23.26
C ASP A 43 -8.11 2.03 -23.08
N LEU A 44 -8.70 1.29 -22.13
CA LEU A 44 -8.26 -0.03 -21.76
C LEU A 44 -8.46 -1.06 -22.88
N ASN A 45 -9.45 -0.86 -23.76
CA ASN A 45 -9.82 -1.84 -24.79
C ASN A 45 -8.87 -1.82 -26.00
N ASN A 46 -8.39 -0.63 -26.36
CA ASN A 46 -7.61 -0.46 -27.59
C ASN A 46 -6.23 0.19 -27.37
N GLY A 47 -5.95 0.64 -26.15
CA GLY A 47 -4.71 1.30 -25.80
C GLY A 47 -4.57 2.71 -26.39
N ASN A 48 -5.63 3.37 -26.84
CA ASN A 48 -5.52 4.72 -27.33
C ASN A 48 -5.38 5.73 -26.19
N LEU A 49 -4.45 6.67 -26.35
CA LEU A 49 -4.26 7.77 -25.43
C LEU A 49 -5.46 8.71 -25.49
N ILE A 50 -6.11 8.95 -24.35
CA ILE A 50 -7.21 9.91 -24.25
C ILE A 50 -6.66 11.28 -23.93
N TRP A 51 -5.80 11.37 -22.91
CA TRP A 51 -5.03 12.57 -22.60
C TRP A 51 -3.70 12.22 -21.92
N LYS A 52 -2.72 13.12 -22.06
CA LYS A 52 -1.45 13.12 -21.31
C LYS A 52 -1.30 14.47 -20.63
N LYS A 53 -0.85 14.47 -19.39
CA LYS A 53 -0.48 15.66 -18.61
C LYS A 53 0.89 15.44 -17.99
N ASN A 54 1.50 16.53 -17.56
CA ASN A 54 2.74 16.52 -16.81
C ASN A 54 2.53 17.24 -15.47
N ASN A 55 3.12 16.74 -14.42
CA ASN A 55 3.20 17.38 -13.10
C ASN A 55 4.59 17.99 -12.92
N ASP A 56 4.73 18.94 -11.99
CA ASP A 56 6.03 19.54 -11.69
C ASP A 56 6.97 18.53 -11.02
N TYR A 57 6.42 17.63 -10.23
CA TYR A 57 7.16 16.64 -9.45
C TYR A 57 6.67 15.22 -9.71
N PRO A 58 7.58 14.22 -9.63
CA PRO A 58 7.22 12.81 -9.74
C PRO A 58 6.21 12.36 -8.69
N PHE A 59 5.47 11.28 -9.00
CA PHE A 59 4.49 10.71 -8.07
C PHE A 59 5.08 9.57 -7.24
N ASN A 60 4.70 9.52 -5.97
CA ASN A 60 5.12 8.47 -5.02
C ASN A 60 3.94 7.89 -4.22
N SER A 61 2.80 7.71 -4.84
CA SER A 61 1.64 7.13 -4.16
C SER A 61 0.92 6.10 -5.02
N GLU A 62 -0.04 5.43 -4.40
CA GLU A 62 -1.11 4.76 -5.13
C GLU A 62 -2.01 5.80 -5.82
N ILE A 63 -2.77 5.34 -6.81
CA ILE A 63 -3.84 6.12 -7.43
C ILE A 63 -5.17 5.70 -6.80
N LYS A 64 -5.92 6.64 -6.25
CA LYS A 64 -7.31 6.40 -5.82
C LYS A 64 -8.28 7.11 -6.75
N ILE A 65 -9.35 6.39 -7.11
CA ILE A 65 -10.39 6.91 -8.00
C ILE A 65 -11.69 6.98 -7.23
N HIS A 66 -12.37 8.11 -7.29
CA HIS A 66 -13.68 8.29 -6.68
C HIS A 66 -14.52 9.32 -7.46
N LYS A 67 -15.76 8.96 -7.84
CA LYS A 67 -16.76 9.85 -8.48
C LYS A 67 -16.17 10.72 -9.60
N GLY A 68 -15.48 10.10 -10.57
CA GLY A 68 -14.94 10.83 -11.73
C GLY A 68 -13.69 11.68 -11.46
N LYS A 69 -13.13 11.59 -10.28
CA LYS A 69 -11.85 12.20 -9.88
C LYS A 69 -10.84 11.12 -9.55
N PHE A 70 -9.54 11.44 -9.60
CA PHE A 70 -8.49 10.60 -9.06
C PHE A 70 -7.52 11.43 -8.22
N PHE A 71 -6.87 10.75 -7.28
CA PHE A 71 -6.03 11.34 -6.26
C PHE A 71 -4.68 10.66 -6.23
N VAL A 72 -3.62 11.45 -6.12
CA VAL A 72 -2.22 11.02 -6.08
C VAL A 72 -1.41 11.96 -5.19
N VAL A 73 -0.33 11.44 -4.60
CA VAL A 73 0.64 12.25 -3.84
C VAL A 73 1.96 12.27 -4.60
N ASP A 74 2.55 13.44 -4.72
CA ASP A 74 3.86 13.61 -5.34
C ASP A 74 5.01 13.53 -4.31
N TYR A 75 6.26 13.62 -4.80
CA TYR A 75 7.46 13.54 -3.96
C TYR A 75 7.62 14.71 -2.99
N LEU A 76 6.91 15.82 -3.19
CA LEU A 76 6.90 16.94 -2.25
C LEU A 76 5.77 16.85 -1.21
N ASN A 77 5.17 15.65 -1.03
CA ASN A 77 4.06 15.42 -0.15
C ASN A 77 2.81 16.26 -0.46
N THR A 78 2.64 16.62 -1.75
CA THR A 78 1.45 17.31 -2.22
C THR A 78 0.43 16.29 -2.70
N LEU A 79 -0.70 16.21 -2.01
CA LEU A 79 -1.86 15.46 -2.48
C LEU A 79 -2.57 16.29 -3.55
N LYS A 80 -2.80 15.70 -4.70
CA LYS A 80 -3.45 16.34 -5.85
C LYS A 80 -4.70 15.59 -6.27
N CYS A 81 -5.73 16.36 -6.59
CA CYS A 81 -6.98 15.89 -7.17
C CYS A 81 -7.03 16.28 -8.65
N TYR A 82 -7.34 15.32 -9.50
CA TYR A 82 -7.54 15.56 -10.93
C TYR A 82 -8.91 15.05 -11.39
N LYS A 83 -9.52 15.72 -12.35
CA LYS A 83 -10.69 15.21 -13.06
C LYS A 83 -10.28 14.08 -14.00
N LEU A 84 -11.02 12.98 -13.97
CA LEU A 84 -10.76 11.85 -14.86
C LEU A 84 -11.03 12.19 -16.33
N ALA A 85 -11.97 13.07 -16.59
CA ALA A 85 -12.43 13.41 -17.94
C ALA A 85 -11.32 14.04 -18.81
N ASP A 86 -10.57 15.00 -18.26
CA ASP A 86 -9.64 15.84 -18.99
C ASP A 86 -8.27 16.03 -18.34
N GLY A 87 -8.08 15.43 -17.14
CA GLY A 87 -6.85 15.57 -16.38
C GLY A 87 -6.62 16.97 -15.80
N SER A 88 -7.65 17.83 -15.74
CA SER A 88 -7.54 19.15 -15.08
C SER A 88 -7.46 18.97 -13.57
N GLU A 89 -6.59 19.74 -12.90
CA GLU A 89 -6.48 19.75 -11.46
C GLU A 89 -7.75 20.35 -10.82
N CYS A 90 -8.28 19.71 -9.77
CA CYS A 90 -9.43 20.19 -9.02
C CYS A 90 -8.97 21.07 -7.84
N TRP A 91 -8.01 20.54 -7.10
CA TRP A 91 -7.40 21.16 -5.93
C TRP A 91 -6.08 20.41 -5.61
N ASN A 92 -5.26 21.02 -4.81
CA ASN A 92 -4.10 20.38 -4.19
C ASN A 92 -3.95 20.80 -2.74
N VAL A 93 -3.27 19.99 -1.95
CA VAL A 93 -2.91 20.29 -0.57
C VAL A 93 -1.52 19.77 -0.29
N LYS A 94 -0.65 20.66 0.14
CA LYS A 94 0.71 20.34 0.53
C LYS A 94 0.76 20.09 2.04
N THR A 95 1.39 18.99 2.44
CA THR A 95 1.76 18.75 3.84
C THR A 95 3.22 19.14 4.06
N GLU A 96 3.78 18.85 5.23
CA GLU A 96 5.16 19.24 5.54
C GLU A 96 6.16 18.75 4.48
N ASP A 97 7.10 19.62 4.13
CA ASP A 97 8.25 19.27 3.31
C ASP A 97 9.16 18.30 4.06
N ALA A 98 9.47 17.19 3.43
CA ALA A 98 10.47 16.27 3.92
C ALA A 98 11.53 16.05 2.84
N PHE A 99 12.79 16.19 3.22
CA PHE A 99 13.92 15.82 2.35
C PHE A 99 14.04 14.30 2.15
N THR A 100 13.20 13.52 2.83
CA THR A 100 13.20 12.06 2.79
C THR A 100 12.13 11.54 1.86
N ILE A 101 12.54 10.66 0.96
CA ILE A 101 11.64 9.90 0.10
C ILE A 101 11.37 8.58 0.81
N SER A 102 10.10 8.26 1.05
CA SER A 102 9.73 6.94 1.56
C SER A 102 10.07 5.86 0.53
N ASP A 103 10.67 4.76 0.97
CA ASP A 103 10.91 3.57 0.13
C ASP A 103 9.60 2.87 -0.28
N THR A 104 8.51 3.15 0.41
CA THR A 104 7.17 2.64 0.11
C THR A 104 6.31 3.74 -0.49
N LYS A 105 5.41 3.35 -1.39
CA LYS A 105 4.42 4.28 -1.94
C LYS A 105 3.50 4.79 -0.84
N ASN A 106 3.24 6.08 -0.84
CA ASN A 106 2.24 6.67 0.03
C ASN A 106 0.87 6.05 -0.21
N SER A 107 0.20 5.72 0.87
CA SER A 107 -1.13 5.13 0.86
C SER A 107 -2.19 6.22 0.82
N ILE A 108 -3.25 6.01 0.07
CA ILE A 108 -4.42 6.87 0.00
C ILE A 108 -5.66 6.02 0.15
N ILE A 109 -6.56 6.37 1.06
CA ILE A 109 -7.88 5.75 1.17
C ILE A 109 -8.98 6.80 1.07
N VAL A 110 -10.14 6.38 0.59
CA VAL A 110 -11.36 7.18 0.58
C VAL A 110 -12.37 6.53 1.50
N VAL A 111 -12.86 7.27 2.47
CA VAL A 111 -13.92 6.83 3.39
C VAL A 111 -14.94 7.94 3.51
N ASP A 112 -16.15 7.69 3.06
CA ASP A 112 -17.23 8.67 2.96
C ASP A 112 -16.80 9.93 2.17
N ASN A 113 -16.86 11.09 2.81
CA ASN A 113 -16.42 12.36 2.23
C ASN A 113 -14.98 12.73 2.60
N ARG A 114 -14.21 11.81 3.16
CA ARG A 114 -12.82 12.02 3.57
C ARG A 114 -11.87 11.26 2.68
N LEU A 115 -10.75 11.88 2.42
CA LEU A 115 -9.58 11.24 1.85
C LEU A 115 -8.49 11.27 2.91
N VAL A 116 -7.97 10.09 3.26
CA VAL A 116 -6.90 9.94 4.26
C VAL A 116 -5.66 9.43 3.57
N PHE A 117 -4.53 10.06 3.81
CA PHE A 117 -3.25 9.70 3.20
C PHE A 117 -2.09 9.90 4.18
N ASN A 118 -0.98 9.22 3.93
CA ASN A 118 0.27 9.49 4.60
C ASN A 118 1.22 10.28 3.70
N ASN A 119 2.10 11.04 4.32
CA ASN A 119 3.24 11.67 3.67
C ASN A 119 4.52 10.81 3.78
N SER A 120 5.64 11.27 3.26
CA SER A 120 6.92 10.54 3.23
C SER A 120 7.58 10.36 4.60
N ILE A 121 7.19 11.16 5.60
CA ILE A 121 7.64 11.03 7.00
C ILE A 121 6.67 10.23 7.86
N GLY A 122 5.56 9.78 7.29
CA GLY A 122 4.59 8.91 7.95
C GLY A 122 3.43 9.60 8.64
N ASP A 123 3.36 10.94 8.63
CA ASP A 123 2.21 11.65 9.18
C ASP A 123 0.95 11.35 8.39
N ILE A 124 -0.15 11.25 9.09
CA ILE A 124 -1.46 10.94 8.51
C ILE A 124 -2.29 12.22 8.44
N THR A 125 -2.82 12.50 7.26
CA THR A 125 -3.65 13.66 7.03
C THR A 125 -5.01 13.23 6.46
N ALA A 126 -6.09 13.79 6.98
CA ALA A 126 -7.42 13.68 6.40
C ALA A 126 -7.84 15.02 5.79
N VAL A 127 -8.40 14.96 4.60
CA VAL A 127 -8.93 16.12 3.88
C VAL A 127 -10.37 15.86 3.45
N ASP A 128 -11.15 16.92 3.27
CA ASP A 128 -12.42 16.86 2.56
C ASP A 128 -12.17 16.53 1.09
N ILE A 129 -12.81 15.49 0.59
CA ILE A 129 -12.56 14.95 -0.76
C ILE A 129 -12.98 15.92 -1.88
N ASN A 130 -13.89 16.86 -1.61
CA ASN A 130 -14.38 17.78 -2.61
C ASN A 130 -13.53 19.04 -2.71
N THR A 131 -13.08 19.55 -1.57
CA THR A 131 -12.41 20.86 -1.46
C THR A 131 -10.89 20.76 -1.26
N GLY A 132 -10.38 19.62 -0.75
CA GLY A 132 -8.99 19.47 -0.34
C GLY A 132 -8.65 20.13 1.00
N LEU A 133 -9.62 20.73 1.71
CA LEU A 133 -9.38 21.33 3.01
C LEU A 133 -9.00 20.29 4.03
N ILE A 134 -7.93 20.55 4.78
CA ILE A 134 -7.46 19.67 5.85
C ILE A 134 -8.50 19.65 6.96
N ILE A 135 -8.95 18.45 7.33
CA ILE A 135 -9.86 18.22 8.46
C ILE A 135 -9.03 18.01 9.72
N TRP A 136 -8.01 17.16 9.63
CA TRP A 136 -7.04 16.93 10.71
C TRP A 136 -5.72 16.40 10.14
N GLN A 137 -4.67 16.56 10.91
CA GLN A 137 -3.35 16.00 10.65
C GLN A 137 -2.77 15.45 11.94
N THR A 138 -2.32 14.21 11.92
CA THR A 138 -1.75 13.50 13.07
C THR A 138 -0.29 13.17 12.81
N PRO A 139 0.65 13.78 13.51
CA PRO A 139 2.04 13.38 13.47
C PRO A 139 2.21 11.99 14.06
N THR A 140 2.98 11.14 13.38
CA THR A 140 3.26 9.77 13.83
C THR A 140 4.72 9.55 14.22
N GLN A 141 5.59 10.54 14.00
CA GLN A 141 6.97 10.44 14.42
C GLN A 141 7.18 11.14 15.75
N SER A 142 7.80 10.42 16.71
CA SER A 142 8.34 11.10 17.89
C SER A 142 9.50 12.02 17.46
N SER A 143 9.59 13.21 18.04
CA SER A 143 10.63 14.22 17.78
C SER A 143 12.08 13.72 17.90
N LYS A 144 12.28 12.52 18.44
CA LYS A 144 13.58 11.85 18.60
C LYS A 144 14.10 11.17 17.33
N ILE A 145 13.34 11.11 16.23
CA ILE A 145 13.64 10.26 15.06
C ILE A 145 14.09 11.08 13.84
N LYS A 146 14.27 12.40 13.95
CA LYS A 146 14.74 13.21 12.81
C LYS A 146 16.05 12.71 12.15
N ASP A 147 16.85 11.93 12.86
CA ASP A 147 18.15 11.42 12.36
C ASP A 147 18.11 10.01 11.73
N LYS A 148 16.97 9.30 11.76
CA LYS A 148 16.85 7.93 11.25
C LYS A 148 15.95 7.75 10.03
N THR A 149 15.73 8.80 9.28
CA THR A 149 14.76 8.84 8.17
C THR A 149 15.18 8.12 6.87
N TYR A 150 16.38 7.57 6.82
CA TYR A 150 16.80 6.72 5.71
C TYR A 150 16.17 5.32 5.89
N ASN A 151 15.25 4.92 5.00
CA ASN A 151 14.50 3.65 5.00
C ASN A 151 13.23 3.61 5.86
N PHE A 152 12.52 4.73 6.01
CA PHE A 152 11.20 4.70 6.62
C PHE A 152 10.22 3.92 5.73
N LYS A 153 9.51 2.97 6.34
CA LYS A 153 8.48 2.16 5.68
C LYS A 153 7.19 2.23 6.48
N ILE A 154 6.11 2.52 5.80
CA ILE A 154 4.76 2.51 6.36
C ILE A 154 3.92 1.47 5.58
N SER A 155 3.03 0.78 6.28
CA SER A 155 2.05 -0.08 5.66
C SER A 155 1.00 0.73 4.89
N GLN A 156 0.23 0.07 4.03
CA GLN A 156 -0.98 0.70 3.51
C GLN A 156 -1.95 0.98 4.65
N ILE A 157 -2.64 2.12 4.59
CA ILE A 157 -3.71 2.49 5.51
C ILE A 157 -4.96 1.68 5.17
N VAL A 158 -5.62 1.14 6.19
CA VAL A 158 -6.94 0.50 6.06
C VAL A 158 -7.92 1.15 7.03
N SER A 159 -9.21 1.09 6.73
CA SER A 159 -10.27 1.65 7.58
C SER A 159 -11.45 0.71 7.69
N ASP A 160 -12.15 0.77 8.81
CA ASP A 160 -13.44 0.13 9.03
C ASP A 160 -14.63 1.11 8.94
N GLY A 161 -14.38 2.37 8.59
CA GLY A 161 -15.35 3.45 8.55
C GLY A 161 -15.40 4.31 9.82
N GLU A 162 -14.85 3.84 10.94
CA GLU A 162 -14.78 4.57 12.21
C GLU A 162 -13.34 4.96 12.56
N SER A 163 -12.39 4.09 12.28
CA SER A 163 -10.97 4.27 12.56
C SER A 163 -10.12 3.96 11.32
N VAL A 164 -8.91 4.47 11.31
CA VAL A 164 -7.84 4.09 10.38
C VAL A 164 -6.76 3.32 11.11
N PHE A 165 -6.20 2.31 10.43
CA PHE A 165 -5.19 1.41 10.98
C PHE A 165 -4.01 1.31 10.01
N PHE A 166 -2.81 1.38 10.55
CA PHE A 166 -1.56 1.23 9.81
C PHE A 166 -0.41 0.96 10.76
N SER A 167 0.71 0.53 10.23
CA SER A 167 1.93 0.26 10.99
C SER A 167 3.16 0.80 10.27
N ASN A 168 4.27 0.91 10.97
CA ASN A 168 5.55 1.33 10.42
C ASN A 168 6.70 0.43 10.90
N ASN A 169 7.89 0.64 10.34
CA ASN A 169 9.09 -0.10 10.70
C ASN A 169 9.82 0.46 11.93
N ASN A 170 9.21 1.42 12.65
CA ASN A 170 9.69 1.96 13.93
C ASN A 170 9.03 1.30 15.15
N ASN A 171 8.47 0.09 14.98
CA ASN A 171 7.72 -0.65 16.01
C ASN A 171 6.41 0.01 16.43
N GLU A 172 5.69 0.63 15.52
CA GLU A 172 4.46 1.32 15.84
C GLU A 172 3.31 0.83 14.96
N PHE A 173 2.22 0.42 15.61
CA PHE A 173 0.96 0.08 14.97
C PHE A 173 -0.14 0.94 15.56
N TYR A 174 -0.75 1.76 14.72
CA TYR A 174 -1.70 2.80 15.10
C TYR A 174 -3.15 2.42 14.85
N SER A 175 -4.03 2.88 15.73
CA SER A 175 -5.43 3.12 15.45
C SER A 175 -5.74 4.59 15.73
N ILE A 176 -6.27 5.28 14.74
CA ILE A 176 -6.62 6.70 14.83
C ILE A 176 -8.11 6.84 14.50
N ASP A 177 -8.83 7.64 15.28
CA ASP A 177 -10.23 7.98 15.01
C ASP A 177 -10.36 8.72 13.69
N LEU A 178 -11.20 8.23 12.79
CA LEU A 178 -11.36 8.76 11.43
C LEU A 178 -11.94 10.18 11.41
N LYS A 179 -12.76 10.57 12.39
CA LYS A 179 -13.42 11.87 12.43
C LYS A 179 -12.50 12.96 12.97
N THR A 180 -11.75 12.65 14.00
CA THR A 180 -11.00 13.62 14.81
C THR A 180 -9.49 13.59 14.61
N GLY A 181 -8.93 12.50 14.07
CA GLY A 181 -7.49 12.28 13.99
C GLY A 181 -6.84 11.94 15.34
N ILE A 182 -7.63 11.73 16.39
CA ILE A 182 -7.12 11.39 17.72
C ILE A 182 -6.69 9.93 17.78
N LEU A 183 -5.57 9.67 18.43
CA LEU A 183 -5.06 8.33 18.66
C LEU A 183 -6.01 7.53 19.57
N ASN A 184 -6.55 6.41 19.07
CA ASN A 184 -7.32 5.47 19.88
C ASN A 184 -6.38 4.58 20.71
N TRP A 185 -5.40 3.98 20.05
CA TRP A 185 -4.38 3.14 20.68
C TRP A 185 -3.14 3.00 19.79
N LEU A 186 -2.03 2.64 20.43
CA LEU A 186 -0.73 2.37 19.83
C LEU A 186 -0.17 1.07 20.38
N ASN A 187 0.25 0.16 19.49
CA ASN A 187 0.92 -1.09 19.84
C ASN A 187 2.36 -1.13 19.32
N ASN A 188 3.22 -1.80 20.04
CA ASN A 188 4.64 -1.92 19.73
C ASN A 188 4.87 -3.09 18.75
N ILE A 189 4.54 -2.88 17.47
CA ILE A 189 4.62 -3.90 16.41
C ILE A 189 5.38 -3.33 15.21
N ASN A 190 6.51 -3.96 14.86
CA ASN A 190 7.28 -3.65 13.66
C ASN A 190 6.70 -4.36 12.46
N SER A 191 5.92 -3.66 11.66
CA SER A 191 5.32 -4.22 10.45
C SER A 191 5.26 -3.17 9.34
N SER A 192 5.47 -3.60 8.10
CA SER A 192 5.26 -2.80 6.90
C SER A 192 4.22 -3.43 5.96
N VAL A 193 3.61 -4.54 6.36
CA VAL A 193 2.57 -5.19 5.56
C VAL A 193 1.20 -4.57 5.83
N THR A 194 0.35 -4.55 4.80
CA THR A 194 -1.03 -4.06 4.91
C THR A 194 -1.79 -4.89 5.94
N PRO A 195 -2.34 -4.27 7.01
CA PRO A 195 -3.18 -5.00 7.97
C PRO A 195 -4.49 -5.47 7.32
N ILE A 196 -5.06 -6.56 7.84
CA ILE A 196 -6.35 -7.07 7.40
C ILE A 196 -7.34 -6.91 8.53
N ILE A 197 -8.47 -6.27 8.25
CA ILE A 197 -9.59 -6.13 9.18
C ILE A 197 -10.63 -7.20 8.84
N LEU A 198 -11.02 -7.98 9.84
CA LEU A 198 -12.12 -8.94 9.71
C LEU A 198 -12.94 -8.93 10.99
N ASN A 199 -14.19 -8.51 10.89
CA ASN A 199 -15.09 -8.33 12.03
C ASN A 199 -14.49 -7.38 13.10
N ASN A 200 -14.32 -7.86 14.33
CA ASN A 200 -13.72 -7.10 15.44
C ASN A 200 -12.22 -7.34 15.62
N LEU A 201 -11.56 -7.91 14.63
CA LEU A 201 -10.15 -8.28 14.68
C LEU A 201 -9.35 -7.61 13.59
N ILE A 202 -8.09 -7.33 13.91
CA ILE A 202 -7.07 -6.90 12.99
C ILE A 202 -5.95 -7.94 12.98
N PHE A 203 -5.51 -8.30 11.79
CA PHE A 203 -4.42 -9.24 11.56
C PHE A 203 -3.25 -8.52 10.94
N THR A 204 -2.05 -8.79 11.43
CA THR A 204 -0.81 -8.32 10.81
C THR A 204 0.32 -9.31 11.02
N VAL A 205 1.39 -9.15 10.24
CA VAL A 205 2.62 -9.93 10.37
C VAL A 205 3.78 -8.97 10.57
N SER A 206 4.57 -9.18 11.64
CA SER A 206 5.74 -8.35 11.87
C SER A 206 6.88 -8.70 10.91
N LYS A 207 7.87 -7.79 10.82
CA LYS A 207 9.11 -7.98 10.05
C LYS A 207 9.82 -9.29 10.40
N ASP A 208 9.75 -9.70 11.66
CA ASP A 208 10.41 -10.92 12.17
C ASP A 208 9.55 -12.18 12.01
N GLY A 209 8.37 -12.07 11.37
CA GLY A 209 7.48 -13.19 11.08
C GLY A 209 6.60 -13.63 12.25
N TYR A 210 6.26 -12.71 13.13
CA TYR A 210 5.22 -12.95 14.14
C TYR A 210 3.85 -12.56 13.57
N PHE A 211 2.91 -13.48 13.64
CA PHE A 211 1.50 -13.24 13.29
C PHE A 211 0.76 -12.73 14.53
N TYR A 212 0.15 -11.56 14.40
CA TYR A 212 -0.61 -10.89 15.45
C TYR A 212 -2.10 -10.90 15.15
N VAL A 213 -2.89 -11.15 16.18
CA VAL A 213 -4.34 -10.94 16.20
C VAL A 213 -4.64 -9.89 17.27
N ILE A 214 -5.24 -8.77 16.86
CA ILE A 214 -5.46 -7.60 17.70
C ILE A 214 -6.95 -7.32 17.75
N GLN A 215 -7.49 -7.05 18.94
CA GLN A 215 -8.85 -6.59 19.12
C GLN A 215 -8.97 -5.14 18.61
N LYS A 216 -9.82 -4.93 17.60
CA LYS A 216 -9.88 -3.69 16.83
C LYS A 216 -10.14 -2.45 17.71
N LYS A 217 -11.10 -2.54 18.65
CA LYS A 217 -11.57 -1.37 19.41
C LYS A 217 -10.57 -0.92 20.48
N GLN A 218 -10.01 -1.85 21.25
CA GLN A 218 -9.13 -1.54 22.39
C GLN A 218 -7.63 -1.70 22.08
N GLY A 219 -7.29 -2.32 20.94
CA GLY A 219 -5.89 -2.62 20.61
C GLY A 219 -5.29 -3.79 21.38
N ASN A 220 -6.07 -4.52 22.19
CA ASN A 220 -5.57 -5.66 22.95
C ASN A 220 -5.05 -6.74 22.02
N ILE A 221 -3.80 -7.15 22.20
CA ILE A 221 -3.22 -8.27 21.46
C ILE A 221 -3.77 -9.56 22.05
N ILE A 222 -4.63 -10.25 21.28
CA ILE A 222 -5.27 -11.50 21.69
C ILE A 222 -4.33 -12.68 21.46
N ARG A 223 -3.50 -12.59 20.40
CA ARG A 223 -2.68 -13.71 19.98
C ARG A 223 -1.41 -13.24 19.29
N ILE A 224 -0.30 -13.92 19.61
CA ILE A 224 0.99 -13.79 18.93
C ILE A 224 1.52 -15.19 18.62
N ASN A 225 1.89 -15.45 17.38
CA ASN A 225 2.51 -16.70 16.97
C ASN A 225 3.75 -16.47 16.13
N ASP A 226 4.85 -17.12 16.44
CA ASP A 226 6.02 -17.20 15.54
C ASP A 226 5.70 -18.17 14.41
N ILE A 227 5.53 -17.65 13.18
CA ILE A 227 5.26 -18.43 11.96
C ILE A 227 6.40 -19.43 11.70
N TYR A 228 7.61 -19.10 12.06
CA TYR A 228 8.81 -19.89 11.76
C TYR A 228 9.21 -20.84 12.90
N LYS A 229 8.47 -20.90 13.99
CA LYS A 229 8.81 -21.70 15.20
C LYS A 229 9.13 -23.16 14.90
N ASN A 230 8.43 -23.78 13.96
CA ASN A 230 8.58 -25.20 13.63
C ASN A 230 9.53 -25.46 12.46
N LEU A 231 10.09 -24.41 11.87
CA LEU A 231 11.13 -24.53 10.87
C LEU A 231 12.47 -24.41 11.58
N GLN A 232 13.37 -25.37 11.34
CA GLN A 232 14.78 -25.30 11.81
C GLN A 232 15.55 -24.20 11.05
N ILE A 233 14.92 -23.06 10.82
CA ILE A 233 15.51 -21.91 10.16
C ILE A 233 16.31 -21.13 11.20
N LYS A 234 17.63 -21.09 11.03
CA LYS A 234 18.49 -20.20 11.81
C LYS A 234 17.94 -18.78 11.72
N LYS A 235 17.96 -18.03 12.83
CA LYS A 235 17.44 -16.65 12.94
C LYS A 235 17.83 -15.73 11.78
N PHE A 236 18.98 -15.93 11.17
CA PHE A 236 19.50 -15.13 10.05
C PHE A 236 18.82 -15.37 8.70
N ASN A 237 17.97 -16.39 8.56
CA ASN A 237 17.28 -16.71 7.31
C ASN A 237 15.80 -16.34 7.31
N LYS A 238 15.29 -15.69 8.35
CA LYS A 238 13.95 -15.11 8.35
C LYS A 238 13.94 -13.90 7.41
N LYS A 239 13.19 -13.99 6.31
CA LYS A 239 13.05 -12.90 5.34
C LYS A 239 11.79 -12.12 5.61
N GLU A 240 11.90 -10.80 5.48
CA GLU A 240 10.80 -9.86 5.70
C GLU A 240 9.58 -10.23 4.85
N PRO A 241 8.37 -10.27 5.43
CA PRO A 241 7.13 -10.46 4.68
C PRO A 241 6.89 -9.29 3.71
N VAL A 242 6.44 -9.62 2.50
CA VAL A 242 5.98 -8.63 1.51
C VAL A 242 4.51 -8.33 1.68
N GLY A 243 3.74 -9.34 2.07
CA GLY A 243 2.33 -9.23 2.35
C GLY A 243 1.67 -10.59 2.53
N PHE A 244 0.43 -10.55 2.96
CA PHE A 244 -0.37 -11.76 3.19
C PHE A 244 -1.83 -11.52 2.85
N VAL A 245 -2.59 -12.62 2.72
CA VAL A 245 -4.04 -12.62 2.51
C VAL A 245 -4.64 -13.78 3.29
N ILE A 246 -5.82 -13.56 3.88
CA ILE A 246 -6.54 -14.55 4.69
C ILE A 246 -7.63 -15.21 3.83
N GLY A 247 -7.61 -16.54 3.78
CA GLY A 247 -8.68 -17.39 3.27
C GLY A 247 -9.51 -17.97 4.41
N LYS A 248 -10.31 -19.02 4.12
CA LYS A 248 -11.19 -19.64 5.10
C LYS A 248 -10.40 -20.34 6.25
N ASP A 249 -9.49 -21.24 5.88
CA ASP A 249 -8.76 -22.10 6.84
C ASP A 249 -7.26 -21.80 6.87
N PHE A 250 -6.78 -21.04 5.88
CA PHE A 250 -5.38 -20.73 5.68
C PHE A 250 -5.18 -19.25 5.40
N PHE A 251 -4.01 -18.74 5.77
CA PHE A 251 -3.51 -17.53 5.19
C PHE A 251 -2.29 -17.81 4.32
N TYR A 252 -2.10 -16.97 3.31
CA TYR A 252 -1.01 -17.08 2.35
C TYR A 252 -0.12 -15.86 2.48
N MET A 253 1.18 -16.06 2.60
CA MET A 253 2.16 -15.00 2.80
C MET A 253 3.29 -15.14 1.78
N THR A 254 3.72 -14.03 1.21
CA THR A 254 4.95 -13.94 0.43
C THR A 254 6.01 -13.18 1.20
N ASN A 255 7.28 -13.48 0.94
CA ASN A 255 8.41 -12.80 1.54
C ASN A 255 9.43 -12.30 0.49
N MET A 256 10.43 -11.55 0.94
CA MET A 256 11.40 -10.88 0.07
C MET A 256 12.31 -11.83 -0.70
N ASP A 257 12.45 -13.10 -0.29
CA ASP A 257 13.23 -14.12 -1.04
C ASP A 257 12.39 -14.91 -2.04
N GLY A 258 11.17 -14.43 -2.34
CA GLY A 258 10.31 -14.98 -3.38
C GLY A 258 9.64 -16.30 -3.02
N LYS A 259 9.41 -16.56 -1.75
CA LYS A 259 8.64 -17.71 -1.27
C LYS A 259 7.18 -17.36 -1.09
N LEU A 260 6.31 -18.31 -1.43
CA LEU A 260 4.89 -18.34 -1.05
C LEU A 260 4.69 -19.39 0.03
N MET A 261 4.13 -19.01 1.15
CA MET A 261 3.83 -19.88 2.27
C MET A 261 2.32 -20.02 2.44
N LYS A 262 1.84 -21.26 2.56
CA LYS A 262 0.49 -21.61 2.99
C LYS A 262 0.54 -21.96 4.47
N ILE A 263 -0.19 -21.22 5.30
CA ILE A 263 -0.11 -21.29 6.76
C ILE A 263 -1.51 -21.54 7.30
N ASN A 264 -1.67 -22.50 8.18
CA ASN A 264 -2.94 -22.78 8.84
C ASN A 264 -3.33 -21.63 9.77
N LEU A 265 -4.56 -21.15 9.68
CA LEU A 265 -5.02 -19.98 10.46
C LEU A 265 -5.22 -20.29 11.94
N ASN A 266 -5.56 -21.55 12.29
CA ASN A 266 -5.86 -21.95 13.67
C ASN A 266 -4.60 -22.11 14.53
N ASP A 267 -3.59 -22.82 14.05
CA ASP A 267 -2.38 -23.13 14.81
C ASP A 267 -1.13 -22.39 14.33
N VAL A 268 -1.26 -21.62 13.24
CA VAL A 268 -0.19 -20.84 12.57
C VAL A 268 1.02 -21.70 12.19
N LYS A 269 0.77 -22.97 11.84
CA LYS A 269 1.80 -23.85 11.29
C LYS A 269 1.88 -23.72 9.77
N ILE A 270 3.09 -23.68 9.28
CA ILE A 270 3.34 -23.70 7.82
C ILE A 270 2.99 -25.11 7.30
N VAL A 271 2.05 -25.14 6.34
CA VAL A 271 1.61 -26.36 5.66
C VAL A 271 2.43 -26.60 4.40
N LYS A 272 2.78 -25.53 3.66
CA LYS A 272 3.52 -25.63 2.40
C LYS A 272 4.36 -24.38 2.19
N ILE A 273 5.55 -24.56 1.64
CA ILE A 273 6.43 -23.49 1.15
C ILE A 273 6.72 -23.76 -0.32
N GLU A 274 6.49 -22.77 -1.17
CA GLU A 274 6.84 -22.81 -2.58
C GLU A 274 7.84 -21.72 -2.92
N ASN A 275 8.94 -22.11 -3.59
CA ASN A 275 9.90 -21.15 -4.14
C ASN A 275 9.35 -20.66 -5.49
N ILE A 276 8.79 -19.45 -5.51
CA ILE A 276 8.22 -18.87 -6.73
C ILE A 276 9.29 -18.17 -7.55
N SER A 277 10.23 -17.50 -6.90
CA SER A 277 11.24 -16.66 -7.53
C SER A 277 12.53 -16.66 -6.71
N LYS A 278 13.62 -16.23 -7.32
CA LYS A 278 14.87 -15.87 -6.62
C LYS A 278 14.89 -14.40 -6.18
N SER A 279 13.89 -13.63 -6.57
CA SER A 279 13.69 -12.21 -6.23
C SER A 279 12.34 -11.99 -5.59
N THR A 280 12.13 -10.79 -5.04
CA THR A 280 10.87 -10.38 -4.42
C THR A 280 9.68 -10.56 -5.38
N VAL A 281 8.57 -11.03 -4.84
CA VAL A 281 7.28 -11.18 -5.52
C VAL A 281 6.25 -10.26 -4.89
N SER A 282 5.12 -10.04 -5.56
CA SER A 282 4.05 -9.22 -4.99
C SER A 282 3.42 -9.85 -3.75
N LYS A 283 2.70 -9.06 -2.97
CA LYS A 283 1.75 -9.60 -2.00
C LYS A 283 0.76 -10.53 -2.71
N PRO A 284 0.31 -11.63 -2.06
CA PRO A 284 -0.69 -12.51 -2.64
C PRO A 284 -2.07 -11.83 -2.66
N ILE A 285 -2.90 -12.21 -3.62
CA ILE A 285 -4.27 -11.71 -3.79
C ILE A 285 -5.19 -12.90 -4.02
N ILE A 286 -6.32 -12.95 -3.32
CA ILE A 286 -7.39 -13.92 -3.60
C ILE A 286 -8.47 -13.23 -4.42
N PHE A 287 -8.80 -13.81 -5.56
CA PHE A 287 -9.88 -13.37 -6.43
C PHE A 287 -10.57 -14.58 -7.05
N ASN A 288 -11.89 -14.63 -7.04
CA ASN A 288 -12.69 -15.74 -7.54
C ASN A 288 -12.22 -17.12 -7.06
N LYS A 289 -11.94 -17.24 -5.75
CA LYS A 289 -11.45 -18.48 -5.10
C LYS A 289 -10.06 -18.95 -5.56
N LYS A 290 -9.34 -18.15 -6.31
CA LYS A 290 -7.98 -18.44 -6.78
C LYS A 290 -6.99 -17.47 -6.16
N LEU A 291 -5.77 -17.94 -5.95
CA LEU A 291 -4.68 -17.13 -5.41
C LEU A 291 -3.78 -16.64 -6.56
N TYR A 292 -3.45 -15.36 -6.53
CA TYR A 292 -2.60 -14.72 -7.53
C TYR A 292 -1.37 -14.08 -6.89
N VAL A 293 -0.23 -14.22 -7.56
CA VAL A 293 1.03 -13.56 -7.20
C VAL A 293 1.70 -13.06 -8.48
N VAL A 294 2.25 -11.85 -8.43
CA VAL A 294 3.03 -11.30 -9.56
C VAL A 294 4.51 -11.57 -9.35
N ARG A 295 5.18 -12.12 -10.36
CA ARG A 295 6.60 -12.41 -10.42
C ARG A 295 7.18 -11.89 -11.74
N ASN A 296 8.15 -10.98 -11.69
CA ASN A 296 8.86 -10.49 -12.88
C ASN A 296 7.93 -10.11 -14.05
N GLY A 297 6.86 -9.34 -13.75
CA GLY A 297 5.85 -8.93 -14.74
C GLY A 297 4.89 -10.04 -15.20
N SER A 298 4.99 -11.25 -14.64
CA SER A 298 4.07 -12.37 -14.94
C SER A 298 3.12 -12.61 -13.76
N ILE A 299 1.86 -12.90 -14.05
CA ILE A 299 0.86 -13.30 -13.05
C ILE A 299 0.87 -14.82 -12.93
N LEU A 300 1.09 -15.33 -11.72
CA LEU A 300 0.94 -16.72 -11.36
C LEU A 300 -0.43 -16.92 -10.72
N GLU A 301 -1.15 -17.96 -11.13
CA GLU A 301 -2.45 -18.37 -10.61
C GLU A 301 -2.30 -19.72 -9.91
N TYR A 302 -2.86 -19.83 -8.71
CA TYR A 302 -2.93 -21.06 -7.92
C TYR A 302 -4.39 -21.36 -7.60
N ASN A 303 -4.73 -22.64 -7.67
CA ASN A 303 -6.06 -23.18 -7.32
C ASN A 303 -6.14 -23.54 -5.84
#